data_2991f9d1c1199dc5798608a251fe6bf2
#
_entry.id   2991f9d1c1199dc5798608a251fe6bf2
#
_cell.length_a   1.000
_cell.length_b   1.000
_cell.length_c   1.000
_cell.angle_alpha   90.00
_cell.angle_beta   90.00
_cell.angle_gamma   90.00
#
_symmetry.space_group_name_H-M   'P 1'
#
loop_
_entity.id
_entity.type
_entity.pdbx_description
1 polymer ?
#
loop_
_entity_poly.entity_id
_entity_poly.type
_entity_poly.pdbx_seq_one_letter_code
_entity_poly.pdbx_strand_id
1 'polypeptide(L)'
;ERGGYKRVEPSEPTDVAVINSCSVTEHADKKCRNIIRKIHRRNPNAIIAVTGCYAQLRPEAIAAIDGVDIVLSNNDKGDLYKRVVELKERGKAEVYSCSVENLTRFFAAYSSGDRTRSFLKVQDGCDYKCAYCTIHYARGSSRNMPIAELVAEAEKVAASGLKEIVITGINTGDFGRTTGEKFIDLLRALNEVEGIERYRISSIEPNLITDEIIEFCASSPKFQHHFHIPLQSGSDRILGLMRRRYT
;
A
#
# COMPACT_ATOMS: atom_id res chain seq x y z
N GLU A 1 -10.70 -14.89 2.52
CA GLU A 1 -10.72 -16.27 2.00
C GLU A 1 -10.11 -17.27 3.00
N ARG A 2 -8.95 -16.99 3.63
CA ARG A 2 -8.34 -17.87 4.66
C ARG A 2 -9.24 -18.12 5.88
N GLY A 3 -10.19 -17.22 6.14
CA GLY A 3 -11.14 -17.32 7.25
C GLY A 3 -12.51 -17.92 6.86
N GLY A 4 -12.63 -18.53 5.68
CA GLY A 4 -13.90 -19.09 5.20
C GLY A 4 -14.84 -18.08 4.52
N TYR A 5 -14.44 -16.81 4.40
CA TYR A 5 -15.22 -15.80 3.68
C TYR A 5 -15.01 -15.93 2.16
N LYS A 6 -16.10 -15.75 1.41
CA LYS A 6 -16.08 -15.67 -0.05
C LYS A 6 -16.07 -14.19 -0.48
N ARG A 7 -15.18 -13.83 -1.39
CA ARG A 7 -15.22 -12.52 -2.02
C ARG A 7 -16.39 -12.43 -3.00
N VAL A 8 -17.15 -11.35 -2.89
CA VAL A 8 -18.28 -11.02 -3.76
C VAL A 8 -18.02 -9.67 -4.45
N GLU A 9 -18.76 -9.40 -5.51
CA GLU A 9 -18.69 -8.12 -6.20
C GLU A 9 -19.29 -6.98 -5.34
N PRO A 10 -18.81 -5.73 -5.48
CA PRO A 10 -19.29 -4.60 -4.67
C PRO A 10 -20.79 -4.29 -4.83
N SER A 11 -21.44 -4.85 -5.86
CA SER A 11 -22.89 -4.73 -6.11
C SER A 11 -23.73 -5.80 -5.43
N GLU A 12 -23.11 -6.90 -4.98
CA GLU A 12 -23.78 -8.04 -4.36
C GLU A 12 -24.03 -7.82 -2.86
N PRO A 13 -25.01 -8.52 -2.28
CA PRO A 13 -25.16 -8.60 -0.83
C PRO A 13 -23.90 -9.11 -0.16
N THR A 14 -23.54 -8.52 0.98
CA THR A 14 -22.33 -8.89 1.72
C THR A 14 -22.56 -8.86 3.22
N ASP A 15 -21.91 -9.77 3.94
CA ASP A 15 -21.92 -9.81 5.41
C ASP A 15 -20.84 -8.92 6.01
N VAL A 16 -19.73 -8.73 5.28
CA VAL A 16 -18.60 -7.90 5.72
C VAL A 16 -18.10 -7.06 4.56
N ALA A 17 -18.05 -5.76 4.76
CA ALA A 17 -17.49 -4.80 3.81
C ALA A 17 -16.20 -4.19 4.36
N VAL A 18 -15.10 -4.36 3.62
CA VAL A 18 -13.80 -3.80 3.98
C VAL A 18 -13.44 -2.64 3.06
N ILE A 19 -13.23 -1.47 3.63
CA ILE A 19 -12.91 -0.25 2.88
C ILE A 19 -11.47 0.16 3.19
N ASN A 20 -10.59 0.04 2.20
CA ASN A 20 -9.23 0.58 2.28
C ASN A 20 -9.24 2.03 1.81
N SER A 21 -9.25 2.96 2.75
CA SER A 21 -9.45 4.38 2.53
C SER A 21 -8.19 5.11 2.07
N CYS A 22 -8.36 6.13 1.23
CA CYS A 22 -7.31 7.05 0.80
C CYS A 22 -7.63 8.45 1.32
N SER A 23 -6.61 9.22 1.71
CA SER A 23 -6.71 10.61 2.19
C SER A 23 -5.67 11.54 1.55
N VAL A 24 -5.32 11.28 0.30
CA VAL A 24 -4.38 12.14 -0.43
C VAL A 24 -5.01 13.48 -0.81
N THR A 25 -6.34 13.51 -0.94
CA THR A 25 -7.12 14.72 -1.26
C THR A 25 -8.44 14.72 -0.48
N GLU A 26 -9.00 15.92 -0.23
CA GLU A 26 -10.33 16.06 0.36
C GLU A 26 -11.42 15.36 -0.47
N HIS A 27 -11.24 15.33 -1.79
CA HIS A 27 -12.15 14.60 -2.69
C HIS A 27 -12.12 13.09 -2.41
N ALA A 28 -10.96 12.52 -2.10
CA ALA A 28 -10.84 11.10 -1.72
C ALA A 28 -11.57 10.81 -0.40
N ASP A 29 -11.46 11.70 0.59
CA ASP A 29 -12.19 11.60 1.86
C ASP A 29 -13.70 11.63 1.63
N LYS A 30 -14.20 12.57 0.81
CA LYS A 30 -15.62 12.66 0.44
C LYS A 30 -16.10 11.40 -0.27
N LYS A 31 -15.30 10.89 -1.21
CA LYS A 31 -15.61 9.62 -1.92
C LYS A 31 -15.69 8.44 -0.95
N CYS A 32 -14.77 8.36 -0.01
CA CYS A 32 -14.75 7.31 1.02
C CYS A 32 -16.04 7.35 1.86
N ARG A 33 -16.41 8.51 2.39
CA ARG A 33 -17.66 8.70 3.16
C ARG A 33 -18.90 8.29 2.36
N ASN A 34 -18.96 8.65 1.07
CA ASN A 34 -20.07 8.28 0.20
C ASN A 34 -20.14 6.77 -0.05
N ILE A 35 -19.00 6.10 -0.21
CA ILE A 35 -18.93 4.64 -0.36
C ILE A 35 -19.45 3.95 0.91
N ILE A 36 -19.01 4.36 2.10
CA ILE A 36 -19.45 3.82 3.39
C ILE A 36 -20.99 3.92 3.49
N ARG A 37 -21.55 5.12 3.29
CA ARG A 37 -23.00 5.34 3.36
C ARG A 37 -23.79 4.54 2.31
N LYS A 38 -23.23 4.36 1.11
CA LYS A 38 -23.86 3.56 0.05
C LYS A 38 -23.89 2.07 0.42
N ILE A 39 -22.79 1.55 1.00
CA ILE A 39 -22.72 0.17 1.45
C ILE A 39 -23.69 -0.06 2.61
N HIS A 40 -23.69 0.80 3.61
CA HIS A 40 -24.61 0.72 4.75
C HIS A 40 -26.08 0.71 4.32
N ARG A 41 -26.47 1.60 3.40
CA ARG A 41 -27.86 1.62 2.89
C ARG A 41 -28.26 0.36 2.12
N ARG A 42 -27.29 -0.26 1.40
CA ARG A 42 -27.58 -1.49 0.63
C ARG A 42 -27.56 -2.74 1.50
N ASN A 43 -26.69 -2.77 2.47
CA ASN A 43 -26.47 -3.90 3.35
C ASN A 43 -26.50 -3.44 4.82
N PRO A 44 -27.69 -3.13 5.40
CA PRO A 44 -27.80 -2.57 6.75
C PRO A 44 -27.24 -3.50 7.83
N ASN A 45 -27.20 -4.80 7.51
CA ASN A 45 -26.71 -5.83 8.41
C ASN A 45 -25.21 -6.22 8.17
N ALA A 46 -24.52 -5.60 7.20
CA ALA A 46 -23.11 -5.87 6.98
C ALA A 46 -22.24 -5.23 8.06
N ILE A 47 -21.19 -5.91 8.47
CA ILE A 47 -20.10 -5.31 9.27
C ILE A 47 -19.27 -4.44 8.34
N ILE A 48 -19.13 -3.16 8.66
CA ILE A 48 -18.32 -2.22 7.87
C ILE A 48 -17.02 -1.93 8.62
N ALA A 49 -15.92 -2.42 8.07
CA ALA A 49 -14.57 -2.18 8.56
C ALA A 49 -13.81 -1.21 7.64
N VAL A 50 -13.23 -0.16 8.21
CA VAL A 50 -12.49 0.86 7.46
C VAL A 50 -11.04 0.88 7.91
N THR A 51 -10.11 0.88 6.96
CA THR A 51 -8.66 1.00 7.18
C THR A 51 -8.03 1.94 6.15
N GLY A 52 -6.73 2.12 6.17
CA GLY A 52 -5.99 2.94 5.21
C GLY A 52 -5.70 4.35 5.70
N CYS A 53 -5.29 5.25 4.77
CA CYS A 53 -4.77 6.56 5.14
C CYS A 53 -5.78 7.46 5.83
N TYR A 54 -7.05 7.44 5.41
CA TYR A 54 -8.08 8.27 6.05
C TYR A 54 -8.42 7.74 7.45
N ALA A 55 -8.54 6.43 7.63
CA ALA A 55 -8.73 5.80 8.93
C ALA A 55 -7.55 6.07 9.88
N GLN A 56 -6.31 6.13 9.36
CA GLN A 56 -5.13 6.47 10.15
C GLN A 56 -5.12 7.94 10.60
N LEU A 57 -5.47 8.87 9.71
CA LEU A 57 -5.37 10.30 9.97
C LEU A 57 -6.55 10.86 10.77
N ARG A 58 -7.72 10.28 10.61
CA ARG A 58 -8.99 10.77 11.20
C ARG A 58 -9.88 9.62 11.65
N PRO A 59 -9.42 8.76 12.57
CA PRO A 59 -10.17 7.57 12.99
C PRO A 59 -11.53 7.93 13.60
N GLU A 60 -11.62 9.00 14.41
CA GLU A 60 -12.86 9.44 15.04
C GLU A 60 -13.87 9.94 14.02
N ALA A 61 -13.41 10.64 12.98
CA ALA A 61 -14.29 11.12 11.90
C ALA A 61 -14.88 9.97 11.08
N ILE A 62 -14.14 8.87 10.92
CA ILE A 62 -14.63 7.64 10.29
C ILE A 62 -15.60 6.91 11.24
N ALA A 63 -15.25 6.78 12.51
CA ALA A 63 -16.08 6.11 13.53
C ALA A 63 -17.44 6.79 13.72
N ALA A 64 -17.51 8.10 13.51
CA ALA A 64 -18.76 8.88 13.57
C ALA A 64 -19.66 8.72 12.34
N ILE A 65 -19.23 7.98 11.30
CA ILE A 65 -20.07 7.71 10.14
C ILE A 65 -21.02 6.56 10.48
N ASP A 66 -22.30 6.81 10.30
CA ASP A 66 -23.34 5.81 10.53
C ASP A 66 -23.09 4.52 9.72
N GLY A 67 -23.19 3.39 10.40
CA GLY A 67 -22.95 2.05 9.87
C GLY A 67 -21.49 1.58 9.91
N VAL A 68 -20.52 2.38 10.39
CA VAL A 68 -19.15 1.90 10.62
C VAL A 68 -19.09 1.12 11.93
N ASP A 69 -18.56 -0.10 11.88
CA ASP A 69 -18.41 -0.96 13.06
C ASP A 69 -16.96 -1.07 13.53
N ILE A 70 -15.99 -1.00 12.61
CA ILE A 70 -14.55 -1.17 12.92
C ILE A 70 -13.72 -0.15 12.17
N VAL A 71 -12.81 0.53 12.88
CA VAL A 71 -11.79 1.41 12.31
C VAL A 71 -10.41 0.88 12.68
N LEU A 72 -9.58 0.61 11.67
CA LEU A 72 -8.24 0.03 11.85
C LEU A 72 -7.15 0.98 11.34
N SER A 73 -6.15 1.20 12.17
CA SER A 73 -4.92 1.89 11.76
C SER A 73 -4.18 1.11 10.66
N ASN A 74 -3.20 1.74 10.03
CA ASN A 74 -2.32 1.07 9.09
C ASN A 74 -1.45 -0.03 9.75
N ASN A 75 -1.26 0.03 11.07
CA ASN A 75 -0.54 -0.99 11.85
C ASN A 75 -1.41 -2.21 12.17
N ASP A 76 -2.73 -2.02 12.30
CA ASP A 76 -3.67 -3.04 12.76
C ASP A 76 -4.44 -3.73 11.62
N LYS A 77 -4.27 -3.25 10.38
CA LYS A 77 -5.00 -3.81 9.21
C LYS A 77 -4.80 -5.31 8.98
N GLY A 78 -3.67 -5.88 9.45
CA GLY A 78 -3.41 -7.32 9.39
C GLY A 78 -4.29 -8.12 10.34
N ASP A 79 -4.83 -7.48 11.36
CA ASP A 79 -5.67 -8.12 12.37
C ASP A 79 -7.17 -8.02 12.02
N LEU A 80 -7.50 -7.50 10.83
CA LEU A 80 -8.88 -7.28 10.37
C LEU A 80 -9.80 -8.49 10.58
N TYR A 81 -9.35 -9.68 10.15
CA TYR A 81 -10.15 -10.92 10.32
C TYR A 81 -10.48 -11.17 11.79
N LYS A 82 -9.47 -11.09 12.66
CA LYS A 82 -9.64 -11.26 14.10
C LYS A 82 -10.66 -10.28 14.66
N ARG A 83 -10.56 -8.99 14.28
CA ARG A 83 -11.47 -7.94 14.77
C ARG A 83 -12.91 -8.13 14.30
N VAL A 84 -13.09 -8.60 13.06
CA VAL A 84 -14.42 -8.92 12.52
C VAL A 84 -15.08 -10.08 13.31
N VAL A 85 -14.30 -11.12 13.64
CA VAL A 85 -14.80 -12.28 14.39
C VAL A 85 -15.06 -11.94 15.87
N GLU A 86 -14.24 -11.07 16.45
CA GLU A 86 -14.32 -10.67 17.87
C GLU A 86 -15.31 -9.53 18.13
N LEU A 87 -15.92 -8.93 17.09
CA LEU A 87 -16.84 -7.81 17.22
C LEU A 87 -18.03 -8.20 18.12
N LYS A 88 -18.16 -7.50 19.26
CA LYS A 88 -19.14 -7.83 20.29
C LYS A 88 -20.48 -7.12 20.07
N GLU A 89 -20.44 -5.87 19.62
CA GLU A 89 -21.60 -5.00 19.53
C GLU A 89 -21.60 -4.26 18.19
N ARG A 90 -22.73 -4.15 17.55
CA ARG A 90 -22.91 -3.41 16.32
C ARG A 90 -23.50 -2.02 16.60
N GLY A 91 -23.24 -1.08 15.71
CA GLY A 91 -23.74 0.30 15.82
C GLY A 91 -22.91 1.22 16.71
N LYS A 92 -21.84 0.70 17.35
CA LYS A 92 -20.81 1.48 18.03
C LYS A 92 -19.46 1.07 17.45
N ALA A 93 -18.81 1.99 16.74
CA ALA A 93 -17.53 1.71 16.10
C ALA A 93 -16.43 1.38 17.13
N GLU A 94 -15.77 0.23 16.98
CA GLU A 94 -14.54 -0.09 17.68
C GLU A 94 -13.36 0.52 16.93
N VAL A 95 -12.57 1.37 17.62
CA VAL A 95 -11.44 2.10 17.01
C VAL A 95 -10.13 1.53 17.51
N TYR A 96 -9.35 0.98 16.58
CA TYR A 96 -7.99 0.50 16.80
C TYR A 96 -7.04 1.47 16.10
N SER A 97 -6.61 2.49 16.83
CA SER A 97 -5.71 3.53 16.33
C SER A 97 -4.38 3.50 17.03
N CYS A 98 -3.35 3.96 16.35
CA CYS A 98 -2.04 4.21 16.92
C CYS A 98 -1.45 5.50 16.34
N SER A 99 -0.51 6.10 17.07
CA SER A 99 0.24 7.24 16.56
C SER A 99 1.11 6.82 15.37
N VAL A 100 1.44 7.77 14.51
CA VAL A 100 2.20 7.50 13.29
C VAL A 100 3.60 6.95 13.57
N GLU A 101 4.19 7.32 14.71
CA GLU A 101 5.50 6.86 15.17
C GLU A 101 5.51 5.36 15.50
N ASN A 102 4.34 4.81 15.83
CA ASN A 102 4.16 3.40 16.17
C ASN A 102 3.79 2.52 14.96
N LEU A 103 3.83 3.09 13.75
CA LEU A 103 3.61 2.33 12.52
C LEU A 103 4.86 1.53 12.14
N THR A 104 5.05 0.38 12.76
CA THR A 104 6.22 -0.49 12.58
C THR A 104 5.95 -1.71 11.70
N ARG A 105 4.70 -2.18 11.64
CA ARG A 105 4.36 -3.40 10.89
C ARG A 105 4.33 -3.13 9.38
N PHE A 106 5.00 -3.99 8.63
CA PHE A 106 4.89 -4.07 7.17
C PHE A 106 3.99 -5.24 6.80
N PHE A 107 3.13 -5.03 5.83
CA PHE A 107 2.30 -6.09 5.27
C PHE A 107 2.62 -6.18 3.78
N ALA A 108 3.32 -7.24 3.40
CA ALA A 108 3.46 -7.58 1.99
C ALA A 108 2.07 -7.79 1.40
N ALA A 109 1.91 -7.36 0.19
CA ALA A 109 0.68 -7.56 -0.54
C ALA A 109 1.00 -7.66 -2.02
N TYR A 110 0.39 -8.62 -2.68
CA TYR A 110 0.34 -8.68 -4.12
C TYR A 110 -1.12 -8.71 -4.59
N SER A 111 -1.37 -8.19 -5.76
CA SER A 111 -2.71 -8.27 -6.37
C SER A 111 -2.86 -9.59 -7.12
N SER A 112 -3.95 -10.30 -6.86
CA SER A 112 -4.38 -11.49 -7.59
C SER A 112 -5.76 -11.26 -8.19
N GLY A 113 -6.08 -11.90 -9.31
CA GLY A 113 -7.40 -11.85 -9.95
C GLY A 113 -7.37 -11.18 -11.33
N ASP A 114 -8.27 -10.29 -11.65
CA ASP A 114 -8.70 -9.80 -12.95
C ASP A 114 -7.65 -9.08 -13.84
N ARG A 115 -6.35 -9.13 -13.50
CA ARG A 115 -5.30 -8.43 -14.24
C ARG A 115 -4.25 -9.40 -14.81
N THR A 116 -3.65 -9.00 -15.93
CA THR A 116 -2.54 -9.73 -16.58
C THR A 116 -1.21 -9.59 -15.82
N ARG A 117 -1.15 -8.76 -14.78
CA ARG A 117 0.04 -8.47 -13.97
C ARG A 117 -0.32 -8.34 -12.50
N SER A 118 0.64 -8.64 -11.62
CA SER A 118 0.53 -8.42 -10.18
C SER A 118 1.27 -7.17 -9.75
N PHE A 119 0.76 -6.52 -8.71
CA PHE A 119 1.45 -5.42 -8.01
C PHE A 119 2.02 -5.97 -6.71
N LEU A 120 3.34 -6.05 -6.60
CA LEU A 120 4.05 -6.49 -5.40
C LEU A 120 4.48 -5.27 -4.59
N LYS A 121 3.92 -5.11 -3.40
CA LYS A 121 4.32 -4.04 -2.49
C LYS A 121 5.60 -4.44 -1.76
N VAL A 122 6.70 -3.73 -2.02
CA VAL A 122 8.02 -3.98 -1.43
C VAL A 122 8.42 -2.98 -0.35
N GLN A 123 7.77 -1.78 -0.33
CA GLN A 123 8.12 -0.70 0.57
C GLN A 123 6.84 0.06 0.99
N ASP A 124 6.79 0.59 2.21
CA ASP A 124 5.69 1.42 2.74
C ASP A 124 6.26 2.53 3.62
N GLY A 125 5.50 3.62 3.78
CA GLY A 125 5.97 4.82 4.49
C GLY A 125 6.96 5.65 3.67
N CYS A 126 7.40 6.79 4.21
CA CYS A 126 8.35 7.66 3.52
C CYS A 126 9.02 8.62 4.49
N ASP A 127 10.35 8.70 4.45
CA ASP A 127 11.15 9.61 5.29
C ASP A 127 11.33 11.00 4.64
N TYR A 128 10.75 11.22 3.47
CA TYR A 128 10.69 12.53 2.84
C TYR A 128 9.50 13.31 3.41
N LYS A 129 9.78 14.50 3.91
CA LYS A 129 8.77 15.42 4.46
C LYS A 129 8.46 16.53 3.45
N CYS A 130 8.04 16.12 2.25
CA CYS A 130 7.68 17.06 1.20
C CYS A 130 6.52 17.97 1.65
N ALA A 131 6.62 19.28 1.33
CA ALA A 131 5.75 20.30 1.89
C ALA A 131 4.24 20.12 1.62
N TYR A 132 3.89 19.40 0.57
CA TYR A 132 2.51 19.14 0.14
C TYR A 132 2.01 17.71 0.43
N CYS A 133 2.88 16.83 0.99
CA CYS A 133 2.59 15.41 1.08
C CYS A 133 2.05 15.01 2.46
N THR A 134 0.94 14.30 2.49
CA THR A 134 0.33 13.77 3.71
C THR A 134 0.78 12.35 4.04
N ILE A 135 1.56 11.70 3.18
CA ILE A 135 1.92 10.28 3.31
C ILE A 135 2.70 10.01 4.59
N HIS A 136 3.67 10.83 4.94
CA HIS A 136 4.46 10.63 6.15
C HIS A 136 3.62 10.72 7.44
N TYR A 137 2.51 11.46 7.44
CA TYR A 137 1.55 11.46 8.55
C TYR A 137 0.63 10.24 8.55
N ALA A 138 0.31 9.69 7.37
CA ALA A 138 -0.61 8.57 7.26
C ALA A 138 0.09 7.19 7.28
N ARG A 139 1.35 7.15 6.83
CA ARG A 139 2.08 5.89 6.62
C ARG A 139 3.34 5.76 7.47
N GLY A 140 3.77 6.86 8.12
CA GLY A 140 4.98 6.89 8.94
C GLY A 140 6.27 6.73 8.13
N SER A 141 7.33 6.32 8.82
CA SER A 141 8.66 6.13 8.25
C SER A 141 8.74 4.99 7.25
N SER A 142 9.73 5.06 6.38
CA SER A 142 10.03 4.03 5.38
C SER A 142 10.32 2.69 6.05
N ARG A 143 9.68 1.62 5.58
CA ARG A 143 9.87 0.25 6.06
C ARG A 143 9.58 -0.77 4.97
N ASN A 144 10.19 -1.92 5.12
CA ASN A 144 10.12 -3.05 4.18
C ASN A 144 10.23 -4.39 4.92
N MET A 145 9.98 -5.47 4.19
CA MET A 145 10.33 -6.83 4.61
C MET A 145 11.73 -7.19 4.10
N PRO A 146 12.38 -8.21 4.69
CA PRO A 146 13.59 -8.79 4.14
C PRO A 146 13.41 -9.27 2.70
N ILE A 147 14.48 -9.21 1.90
CA ILE A 147 14.47 -9.61 0.49
C ILE A 147 13.94 -11.05 0.34
N ALA A 148 14.40 -11.98 1.17
CA ALA A 148 13.98 -13.37 1.10
C ALA A 148 12.44 -13.56 1.19
N GLU A 149 11.78 -12.78 2.05
CA GLU A 149 10.33 -12.83 2.19
C GLU A 149 9.61 -12.24 0.97
N LEU A 150 10.15 -11.17 0.38
CA LEU A 150 9.60 -10.56 -0.83
C LEU A 150 9.78 -11.45 -2.07
N VAL A 151 10.89 -12.18 -2.14
CA VAL A 151 11.12 -13.22 -3.17
C VAL A 151 10.07 -14.33 -3.04
N ALA A 152 9.83 -14.82 -1.82
CA ALA A 152 8.78 -15.82 -1.60
C ALA A 152 7.37 -15.33 -2.00
N GLU A 153 7.07 -14.03 -1.83
CA GLU A 153 5.81 -13.46 -2.35
C GLU A 153 5.78 -13.40 -3.89
N ALA A 154 6.92 -13.09 -4.54
CA ALA A 154 7.03 -13.10 -6.00
C ALA A 154 6.88 -14.52 -6.57
N GLU A 155 7.41 -15.55 -5.91
CA GLU A 155 7.24 -16.95 -6.27
C GLU A 155 5.76 -17.39 -6.20
N LYS A 156 4.99 -16.90 -5.20
CA LYS A 156 3.54 -17.15 -5.14
C LYS A 156 2.81 -16.52 -6.32
N VAL A 157 3.24 -15.33 -6.76
CA VAL A 157 2.71 -14.70 -7.97
C VAL A 157 3.03 -15.54 -9.20
N ALA A 158 4.27 -16.01 -9.34
CA ALA A 158 4.67 -16.90 -10.43
C ALA A 158 3.85 -18.20 -10.46
N ALA A 159 3.66 -18.83 -9.29
CA ALA A 159 2.86 -20.05 -9.12
C ALA A 159 1.38 -19.86 -9.50
N SER A 160 0.86 -18.63 -9.42
CA SER A 160 -0.50 -18.30 -9.91
C SER A 160 -0.61 -18.18 -11.43
N GLY A 161 0.49 -18.33 -12.19
CA GLY A 161 0.55 -18.24 -13.64
C GLY A 161 0.72 -16.82 -14.18
N LEU A 162 0.79 -15.81 -13.34
CA LEU A 162 1.07 -14.43 -13.75
C LEU A 162 2.53 -14.26 -14.16
N LYS A 163 2.77 -13.50 -15.22
CA LYS A 163 4.08 -13.33 -15.86
C LYS A 163 4.72 -11.98 -15.66
N GLU A 164 3.99 -11.02 -15.12
CA GLU A 164 4.48 -9.66 -14.91
C GLU A 164 4.22 -9.19 -13.48
N ILE A 165 5.26 -8.63 -12.84
CA ILE A 165 5.19 -7.97 -11.53
C ILE A 165 5.53 -6.50 -11.68
N VAL A 166 4.66 -5.63 -11.15
CA VAL A 166 4.97 -4.21 -10.90
C VAL A 166 5.42 -4.07 -9.45
N ILE A 167 6.69 -3.75 -9.25
CA ILE A 167 7.28 -3.47 -7.95
C ILE A 167 6.73 -2.14 -7.47
N THR A 168 6.02 -2.12 -6.34
CA THR A 168 5.33 -0.94 -5.84
C THR A 168 5.75 -0.58 -4.43
N GLY A 169 5.65 0.70 -4.13
CA GLY A 169 5.88 1.29 -2.82
C GLY A 169 5.42 2.74 -2.82
N ILE A 170 5.69 3.44 -1.75
CA ILE A 170 5.53 4.88 -1.67
C ILE A 170 6.74 5.57 -2.33
N ASN A 171 7.93 5.07 -2.04
CA ASN A 171 9.21 5.46 -2.62
C ASN A 171 10.10 4.21 -2.65
N THR A 172 10.04 3.45 -3.72
CA THR A 172 10.70 2.13 -3.80
C THR A 172 12.21 2.20 -3.61
N GLY A 173 12.85 3.28 -4.05
CA GLY A 173 14.29 3.48 -3.87
C GLY A 173 14.73 3.68 -2.40
N ASP A 174 13.78 3.95 -1.50
CA ASP A 174 14.02 4.06 -0.06
C ASP A 174 13.93 2.69 0.66
N PHE A 175 13.92 1.60 -0.09
CA PHE A 175 13.97 0.23 0.40
C PHE A 175 15.22 -0.04 1.26
N GLY A 176 15.08 -0.88 2.27
CA GLY A 176 16.18 -1.34 3.12
C GLY A 176 16.39 -0.49 4.38
N ARG A 177 15.60 0.56 4.62
CA ARG A 177 15.75 1.42 5.82
C ARG A 177 15.63 0.65 7.13
N THR A 178 14.82 -0.39 7.17
CA THR A 178 14.60 -1.22 8.37
C THR A 178 15.44 -2.50 8.39
N THR A 179 15.85 -2.99 7.24
CA THR A 179 16.59 -4.28 7.13
C THR A 179 18.08 -4.12 6.85
N GLY A 180 18.53 -2.93 6.45
CA GLY A 180 19.92 -2.68 6.04
C GLY A 180 20.28 -3.20 4.64
N GLU A 181 19.34 -3.83 3.94
CA GLU A 181 19.49 -4.32 2.58
C GLU A 181 19.43 -3.17 1.56
N LYS A 182 19.84 -3.40 0.32
CA LYS A 182 19.79 -2.39 -0.74
C LYS A 182 18.70 -2.72 -1.76
N PHE A 183 18.13 -1.67 -2.37
CA PHE A 183 17.11 -1.86 -3.41
C PHE A 183 17.65 -2.63 -4.61
N ILE A 184 18.91 -2.40 -5.01
CA ILE A 184 19.53 -3.16 -6.10
C ILE A 184 19.64 -4.65 -5.79
N ASP A 185 19.88 -5.04 -4.53
CA ASP A 185 19.96 -6.45 -4.14
C ASP A 185 18.59 -7.12 -4.23
N LEU A 186 17.50 -6.39 -3.91
CA LEU A 186 16.14 -6.86 -4.15
C LEU A 186 15.89 -7.07 -5.65
N LEU A 187 16.30 -6.13 -6.51
CA LEU A 187 16.10 -6.28 -7.96
C LEU A 187 16.83 -7.50 -8.50
N ARG A 188 18.07 -7.73 -8.07
CA ARG A 188 18.85 -8.93 -8.42
C ARG A 188 18.16 -10.22 -7.98
N ALA A 189 17.72 -10.27 -6.72
CA ALA A 189 17.03 -11.44 -6.19
C ALA A 189 15.70 -11.74 -6.92
N LEU A 190 14.93 -10.72 -7.24
CA LEU A 190 13.69 -10.86 -8.03
C LEU A 190 13.97 -11.33 -9.46
N ASN A 191 15.11 -10.95 -10.05
CA ASN A 191 15.49 -11.38 -11.39
C ASN A 191 15.63 -12.91 -11.49
N GLU A 192 16.03 -13.56 -10.40
CA GLU A 192 16.21 -15.02 -10.34
C GLU A 192 14.88 -15.79 -10.18
N VAL A 193 13.79 -15.13 -9.85
CA VAL A 193 12.49 -15.78 -9.67
C VAL A 193 12.03 -16.41 -10.99
N GLU A 194 11.91 -17.72 -11.03
CA GLU A 194 11.41 -18.44 -12.19
C GLU A 194 9.91 -18.19 -12.40
N GLY A 195 9.47 -18.24 -13.65
CA GLY A 195 8.07 -18.07 -14.03
C GLY A 195 7.62 -16.61 -14.20
N ILE A 196 8.37 -15.63 -13.67
CA ILE A 196 8.16 -14.20 -13.97
C ILE A 196 9.03 -13.80 -15.16
N GLU A 197 8.41 -13.19 -16.15
CA GLU A 197 9.05 -12.76 -17.39
C GLU A 197 9.32 -11.25 -17.43
N ARG A 198 8.55 -10.45 -16.66
CA ARG A 198 8.67 -8.99 -16.68
C ARG A 198 8.53 -8.37 -15.29
N TYR A 199 9.44 -7.44 -14.98
CA TYR A 199 9.36 -6.55 -13.84
C TYR A 199 9.28 -5.09 -14.29
N ARG A 200 8.47 -4.30 -13.59
CA ARG A 200 8.44 -2.83 -13.73
C ARG A 200 8.68 -2.19 -12.39
N ILE A 201 9.44 -1.11 -12.36
CA ILE A 201 9.69 -0.32 -11.16
C ILE A 201 8.74 0.88 -11.17
N SER A 202 8.01 1.06 -10.07
CA SER A 202 7.09 2.17 -9.86
C SER A 202 7.58 3.08 -8.73
N SER A 203 7.26 4.39 -8.83
CA SER A 203 7.43 5.38 -7.75
C SER A 203 8.81 5.41 -7.08
N ILE A 204 9.84 5.73 -7.86
CA ILE A 204 11.20 5.95 -7.34
C ILE A 204 11.59 7.42 -7.47
N GLU A 205 12.13 7.99 -6.40
CA GLU A 205 12.63 9.38 -6.41
C GLU A 205 13.91 9.52 -7.27
N PRO A 206 14.10 10.64 -7.99
CA PRO A 206 15.24 10.83 -8.89
C PRO A 206 16.60 10.56 -8.23
N ASN A 207 16.80 11.05 -7.01
CA ASN A 207 18.06 10.91 -6.27
C ASN A 207 18.33 9.50 -5.70
N LEU A 208 17.41 8.58 -5.88
CA LEU A 208 17.54 7.17 -5.43
C LEU A 208 17.74 6.21 -6.60
N ILE A 209 17.70 6.71 -7.83
CA ILE A 209 18.10 5.96 -9.02
C ILE A 209 19.61 6.11 -9.18
N THR A 210 20.33 5.04 -8.94
CA THR A 210 21.78 4.99 -9.13
C THR A 210 22.11 4.45 -10.52
N ASP A 211 23.34 4.74 -11.00
CA ASP A 211 23.84 4.19 -12.26
C ASP A 211 23.79 2.65 -12.23
N GLU A 212 24.12 2.03 -11.08
CA GLU A 212 24.05 0.59 -10.88
C GLU A 212 22.64 0.03 -11.14
N ILE A 213 21.58 0.73 -10.70
CA ILE A 213 20.18 0.33 -10.95
C ILE A 213 19.87 0.47 -12.45
N ILE A 214 20.31 1.55 -13.09
CA ILE A 214 20.08 1.80 -14.52
C ILE A 214 20.77 0.72 -15.35
N GLU A 215 22.04 0.46 -15.11
CA GLU A 215 22.85 -0.56 -15.82
C GLU A 215 22.25 -1.96 -15.63
N PHE A 216 21.86 -2.30 -14.40
CA PHE A 216 21.21 -3.58 -14.14
C PHE A 216 19.90 -3.73 -14.91
N CYS A 217 19.02 -2.72 -14.88
CA CYS A 217 17.75 -2.77 -15.61
C CYS A 217 17.95 -2.80 -17.14
N ALA A 218 19.01 -2.12 -17.64
CA ALA A 218 19.34 -2.12 -19.06
C ALA A 218 19.88 -3.47 -19.56
N SER A 219 20.57 -4.20 -18.71
CA SER A 219 21.17 -5.51 -19.05
C SER A 219 20.26 -6.71 -18.76
N SER A 220 19.28 -6.56 -17.87
CA SER A 220 18.39 -7.64 -17.47
C SER A 220 17.32 -7.92 -18.55
N PRO A 221 17.12 -9.18 -18.94
CA PRO A 221 16.05 -9.54 -19.87
C PRO A 221 14.65 -9.44 -19.26
N LYS A 222 14.53 -9.42 -17.94
CA LYS A 222 13.24 -9.37 -17.24
C LYS A 222 12.81 -7.96 -16.85
N PHE A 223 13.77 -7.04 -16.55
CA PHE A 223 13.42 -5.69 -16.15
C PHE A 223 13.10 -4.82 -17.37
N GLN A 224 11.94 -4.18 -17.32
CA GLN A 224 11.53 -3.27 -18.39
C GLN A 224 12.29 -1.95 -18.29
N HIS A 225 12.72 -1.40 -19.43
CA HIS A 225 13.38 -0.08 -19.54
C HIS A 225 12.37 1.04 -19.29
N HIS A 226 11.75 1.02 -18.12
CA HIS A 226 10.69 1.95 -17.74
C HIS A 226 10.76 2.26 -16.24
N PHE A 227 10.84 3.55 -15.93
CA PHE A 227 10.78 4.06 -14.57
C PHE A 227 9.63 5.06 -14.44
N HIS A 228 8.96 5.06 -13.28
CA HIS A 228 8.05 6.13 -12.89
C HIS A 228 8.75 7.04 -11.90
N ILE A 229 9.23 8.18 -12.39
CA ILE A 229 10.06 9.14 -11.66
C ILE A 229 9.30 10.45 -11.53
N PRO A 230 8.90 10.89 -10.32
CA PRO A 230 8.18 12.12 -10.11
C PRO A 230 9.15 13.33 -10.16
N LEU A 231 9.27 14.00 -11.31
CA LEU A 231 10.11 15.19 -11.46
C LEU A 231 9.63 16.38 -10.62
N GLN A 232 8.34 16.52 -10.39
CA GLN A 232 7.66 17.58 -9.62
C GLN A 232 7.82 19.00 -10.21
N SER A 233 9.04 19.46 -10.50
CA SER A 233 9.34 20.77 -11.10
C SER A 233 10.68 20.73 -11.82
N GLY A 234 10.83 21.51 -12.87
CA GLY A 234 12.12 21.81 -13.52
C GLY A 234 12.83 23.04 -12.94
N SER A 235 12.46 23.51 -11.75
CA SER A 235 13.06 24.66 -11.09
C SER A 235 13.56 24.29 -9.70
N ASP A 236 14.87 24.44 -9.47
CA ASP A 236 15.52 24.16 -8.19
C ASP A 236 14.90 24.97 -7.04
N ARG A 237 14.53 26.25 -7.31
CA ARG A 237 13.84 27.09 -6.33
C ARG A 237 12.49 26.46 -5.90
N ILE A 238 11.73 25.92 -6.83
CA ILE A 238 10.45 25.26 -6.52
C ILE A 238 10.70 23.93 -5.82
N LEU A 239 11.65 23.13 -6.28
CA LEU A 239 12.03 21.87 -5.64
C LEU A 239 12.45 22.10 -4.18
N GLY A 240 13.24 23.15 -3.92
CA GLY A 240 13.60 23.55 -2.56
C GLY A 240 12.40 23.93 -1.69
N LEU A 241 11.44 24.71 -2.21
CA LEU A 241 10.18 25.04 -1.52
C LEU A 241 9.33 23.79 -1.26
N MET A 242 9.34 22.83 -2.16
CA MET A 242 8.67 21.53 -2.01
C MET A 242 9.42 20.57 -1.07
N ARG A 243 10.61 20.94 -0.59
CA ARG A 243 11.51 20.10 0.23
C ARG A 243 11.91 18.81 -0.47
N ARG A 244 12.19 18.89 -1.77
CA ARG A 244 12.74 17.76 -2.53
C ARG A 244 14.23 17.60 -2.24
N ARG A 245 14.76 16.39 -2.42
CA ARG A 245 16.16 16.03 -2.14
C ARG A 245 17.00 15.88 -3.41
N TYR A 246 16.56 16.50 -4.50
CA TYR A 246 17.24 16.56 -5.80
C TYR A 246 17.02 17.93 -6.44
N THR A 247 17.86 18.26 -7.40
CA THR A 247 17.87 19.51 -8.19
C THR A 247 17.83 19.20 -9.68
#